data_e13417cfd63c5875acb7d6bbdc9eedfe
#
_entry.id   e13417cfd63c5875acb7d6bbdc9eedfe
#
_cell.length_a   1.000
_cell.length_b   1.000
_cell.length_c   1.000
_cell.angle_alpha   90.00
_cell.angle_beta   90.00
_cell.angle_gamma   90.00
#
_symmetry.space_group_name_H-M   'P 1'
#
loop_
_entity.id
_entity.type
_entity.pdbx_description
1 polymer ?
#
loop_
_entity_poly.entity_id
_entity_poly.type
_entity_poly.pdbx_seq_one_letter_code
_entity_poly.pdbx_strand_id
1 'polypeptide(L)'
;IWTLKVSPLKSGALYGFRADGEYAPEKGLFFNNHKLLLDPYARDFYGEFTWSERHYGQMPVGKLSQVNNAIDMPKSRVRELSPYTGKKPNHSWGKTVIYECHVVGATCRHPEIPKSLQGKFLGLSHPSFIEHLRTIGVTCLELLPIHAFISEQFLTAKGLQNYWGYNTLNFFTPHKEYLVNDDI
;
A
#
# COMPACT_ATOMS: atom_id res chain seq x y z
N ILE A 1 -13.05 19.61 -8.56
CA ILE A 1 -11.83 18.84 -8.83
C ILE A 1 -10.69 19.85 -8.97
N TRP A 2 -9.63 19.65 -8.19
CA TRP A 2 -8.41 20.46 -8.28
C TRP A 2 -7.40 19.71 -9.13
N THR A 3 -6.83 20.38 -10.13
CA THR A 3 -5.79 19.84 -10.99
C THR A 3 -4.62 20.80 -11.11
N LEU A 4 -3.40 20.27 -11.05
CA LEU A 4 -2.19 21.03 -11.28
C LEU A 4 -1.28 20.26 -12.23
N LYS A 5 -0.90 20.88 -13.34
CA LYS A 5 0.12 20.34 -14.24
C LYS A 5 1.48 20.88 -13.84
N VAL A 6 2.37 20.02 -13.38
CA VAL A 6 3.75 20.36 -13.05
C VAL A 6 4.67 19.81 -14.13
N SER A 7 5.48 20.65 -14.75
CA SER A 7 6.42 20.26 -15.80
C SER A 7 7.78 20.90 -15.55
N PRO A 8 8.88 20.16 -15.74
CA PRO A 8 8.97 18.72 -16.01
C PRO A 8 9.11 17.91 -14.71
N LEU A 9 8.16 17.03 -14.40
CA LEU A 9 8.36 16.00 -13.39
C LEU A 9 8.92 14.73 -14.07
N LYS A 10 10.10 14.31 -13.64
CA LYS A 10 10.72 13.07 -14.13
C LYS A 10 10.31 11.87 -13.27
N SER A 11 10.33 10.68 -13.86
CA SER A 11 10.21 9.44 -13.09
C SER A 11 11.27 9.41 -11.97
N GLY A 12 10.86 8.95 -10.79
CA GLY A 12 11.68 8.98 -9.58
C GLY A 12 11.55 10.25 -8.73
N ALA A 13 10.93 11.32 -9.24
CA ALA A 13 10.72 12.54 -8.45
C ALA A 13 9.84 12.26 -7.23
N LEU A 14 10.26 12.78 -6.08
CA LEU A 14 9.53 12.63 -4.80
C LEU A 14 8.64 13.83 -4.57
N TYR A 15 7.42 13.59 -4.09
CA TYR A 15 6.46 14.64 -3.79
C TYR A 15 5.52 14.24 -2.64
N GLY A 16 4.77 15.20 -2.16
CA GLY A 16 3.66 15.04 -1.23
C GLY A 16 2.81 16.29 -1.23
N PHE A 17 1.69 16.24 -0.57
CA PHE A 17 0.76 17.36 -0.48
C PHE A 17 0.76 17.98 0.90
N ARG A 18 0.33 19.23 0.96
CA ARG A 18 -0.07 19.91 2.18
C ARG A 18 -1.40 20.57 1.91
N ALA A 19 -2.33 20.44 2.84
CA ALA A 19 -3.64 21.04 2.74
C ALA A 19 -3.75 22.19 3.75
N ASP A 20 -4.16 23.33 3.26
CA ASP A 20 -4.45 24.50 4.08
C ASP A 20 -5.95 24.77 4.09
N GLY A 21 -6.47 25.28 5.21
CA GLY A 21 -7.89 25.52 5.39
C GLY A 21 -8.25 25.72 6.86
N GLU A 22 -9.55 25.77 7.14
CA GLU A 22 -10.06 25.92 8.50
C GLU A 22 -9.74 24.66 9.33
N TYR A 23 -9.18 24.89 10.52
CA TYR A 23 -9.03 23.84 11.53
C TYR A 23 -10.15 23.99 12.56
N ALA A 24 -11.17 23.18 12.42
CA ALA A 24 -12.36 23.17 13.29
C ALA A 24 -12.82 21.71 13.53
N PRO A 25 -12.14 20.96 14.43
CA PRO A 25 -12.42 19.55 14.67
C PRO A 25 -13.87 19.25 15.03
N GLU A 26 -14.53 20.15 15.71
CA GLU A 26 -15.95 20.06 16.08
C GLU A 26 -16.90 20.08 14.85
N LYS A 27 -16.39 20.58 13.70
CA LYS A 27 -17.09 20.56 12.41
C LYS A 27 -16.55 19.47 11.47
N GLY A 28 -15.61 18.62 11.93
CA GLY A 28 -14.95 17.64 11.11
C GLY A 28 -13.88 18.20 10.17
N LEU A 29 -13.41 19.45 10.37
CA LEU A 29 -12.39 20.09 9.55
C LEU A 29 -11.03 20.00 10.24
N PHE A 30 -10.09 19.29 9.58
CA PHE A 30 -8.76 18.98 10.13
C PHE A 30 -7.61 19.48 9.25
N PHE A 31 -7.81 20.57 8.53
CA PHE A 31 -6.75 21.11 7.67
C PHE A 31 -5.54 21.53 8.50
N ASN A 32 -4.36 21.06 8.10
CA ASN A 32 -3.11 21.39 8.77
C ASN A 32 -1.95 21.34 7.77
N ASN A 33 -1.49 22.51 7.32
CA ASN A 33 -0.41 22.63 6.35
C ASN A 33 0.98 22.24 6.89
N HIS A 34 1.12 21.99 8.20
CA HIS A 34 2.34 21.44 8.80
C HIS A 34 2.45 19.93 8.60
N LYS A 35 1.37 19.24 8.18
CA LYS A 35 1.37 17.81 7.96
C LYS A 35 1.56 17.47 6.49
N LEU A 36 2.58 16.66 6.19
CA LEU A 36 2.75 16.07 4.88
C LEU A 36 1.69 14.99 4.67
N LEU A 37 1.00 15.06 3.55
CA LEU A 37 0.02 14.09 3.09
C LEU A 37 0.58 13.35 1.88
N LEU A 38 0.30 12.05 1.82
CA LEU A 38 0.58 11.25 0.65
C LEU A 38 -0.47 11.53 -0.44
N ASP A 39 -0.07 11.37 -1.69
CA ASP A 39 -1.02 11.34 -2.78
C ASP A 39 -1.87 10.06 -2.68
N PRO A 40 -3.19 10.14 -2.52
CA PRO A 40 -4.04 8.96 -2.41
C PRO A 40 -4.01 8.08 -3.68
N TYR A 41 -3.57 8.61 -4.81
CA TYR A 41 -3.41 7.89 -6.08
C TYR A 41 -1.95 7.53 -6.39
N ALA A 42 -1.02 7.75 -5.47
CA ALA A 42 0.37 7.35 -5.66
C ALA A 42 0.46 5.84 -5.89
N ARG A 43 1.31 5.45 -6.83
CA ARG A 43 1.56 4.03 -7.17
C ARG A 43 2.88 3.53 -6.64
N ASP A 44 3.62 4.41 -6.00
CA ASP A 44 4.91 4.09 -5.42
C ASP A 44 5.28 5.09 -4.32
N PHE A 45 5.99 4.60 -3.31
CA PHE A 45 6.53 5.38 -2.21
C PHE A 45 8.03 5.21 -2.09
N TYR A 46 8.68 6.28 -1.66
CA TYR A 46 10.06 6.27 -1.20
C TYR A 46 10.13 6.59 0.29
N GLY A 47 10.94 5.82 1.02
CA GLY A 47 11.05 5.91 2.46
C GLY A 47 9.99 5.07 3.18
N GLU A 48 10.03 5.13 4.50
CA GLU A 48 9.17 4.36 5.38
C GLU A 48 8.35 5.27 6.28
N PHE A 49 7.20 4.76 6.72
CA PHE A 49 6.41 5.39 7.75
C PHE A 49 6.99 5.02 9.13
N THR A 50 7.27 6.02 9.95
CA THR A 50 7.73 5.82 11.32
C THR A 50 6.74 6.44 12.28
N TRP A 51 6.25 5.68 13.25
CA TRP A 51 5.37 6.22 14.29
C TRP A 51 6.08 7.29 15.11
N SER A 52 5.46 8.46 15.21
CA SER A 52 5.93 9.55 16.03
C SER A 52 4.78 10.49 16.41
N GLU A 53 4.98 11.26 17.49
CA GLU A 53 4.02 12.29 17.91
C GLU A 53 3.85 13.41 16.87
N ARG A 54 4.79 13.53 15.93
CA ARG A 54 4.70 14.52 14.83
C ARG A 54 3.50 14.28 13.91
N HIS A 55 2.93 13.07 13.88
CA HIS A 55 1.75 12.78 13.06
C HIS A 55 0.46 13.37 13.62
N TYR A 56 0.40 13.64 14.92
CA TYR A 56 -0.82 14.17 15.51
C TYR A 56 -1.10 15.59 15.01
N GLY A 57 -2.31 15.78 14.50
CA GLY A 57 -2.77 17.08 13.96
C GLY A 57 -3.06 18.12 15.02
N GLN A 58 -3.30 17.67 16.27
CA GLN A 58 -3.58 18.56 17.39
C GLN A 58 -2.63 18.32 18.56
N MET A 59 -2.39 19.37 19.32
CA MET A 59 -1.74 19.33 20.61
C MET A 59 -2.76 18.99 21.72
N PRO A 60 -2.32 18.57 22.92
CA PRO A 60 -3.22 18.56 24.07
C PRO A 60 -4.03 19.85 24.16
N VAL A 61 -5.34 19.75 24.51
CA VAL A 61 -6.24 20.94 24.59
C VAL A 61 -6.74 21.49 23.24
N GLY A 62 -6.82 20.65 22.18
CA GLY A 62 -7.51 21.02 20.94
C GLY A 62 -6.80 22.06 20.05
N LYS A 63 -5.56 22.45 20.37
CA LYS A 63 -4.78 23.37 19.56
C LYS A 63 -4.14 22.69 18.36
N LEU A 64 -4.08 23.39 17.24
CA LEU A 64 -3.40 22.95 16.02
C LEU A 64 -1.92 22.66 16.31
N SER A 65 -1.45 21.47 15.95
CA SER A 65 -0.02 21.13 16.00
C SER A 65 0.72 21.74 14.82
N GLN A 66 1.73 22.58 15.10
CA GLN A 66 2.60 23.18 14.09
C GLN A 66 3.84 22.34 13.78
N VAL A 67 3.94 21.16 14.36
CA VAL A 67 5.10 20.27 14.16
C VAL A 67 5.03 19.61 12.79
N ASN A 68 6.12 19.69 12.03
CA ASN A 68 6.24 19.06 10.72
C ASN A 68 6.54 17.57 10.85
N ASN A 69 5.70 16.73 10.24
CA ASN A 69 5.84 15.27 10.25
C ASN A 69 6.63 14.71 9.04
N ALA A 70 7.11 15.54 8.14
CA ALA A 70 7.64 15.08 6.85
C ALA A 70 8.85 14.13 6.99
N ILE A 71 9.60 14.19 8.08
CA ILE A 71 10.75 13.32 8.30
C ILE A 71 10.32 11.85 8.57
N ASP A 72 9.15 11.66 9.18
CA ASP A 72 8.63 10.36 9.60
C ASP A 72 7.61 9.78 8.58
N MET A 73 7.39 10.49 7.47
CA MET A 73 6.48 10.10 6.40
C MET A 73 7.22 9.64 5.15
N PRO A 74 6.81 8.54 4.50
CA PRO A 74 7.24 8.27 3.14
C PRO A 74 6.83 9.40 2.20
N LYS A 75 7.41 9.43 1.01
CA LYS A 75 7.07 10.38 -0.05
C LYS A 75 6.48 9.63 -1.22
N SER A 76 5.45 10.18 -1.83
CA SER A 76 4.96 9.70 -3.11
C SER A 76 6.06 9.84 -4.16
N ARG A 77 6.23 8.83 -5.01
CA ARG A 77 7.26 8.81 -6.07
C ARG A 77 6.59 8.72 -7.43
N VAL A 78 6.98 9.60 -8.34
CA VAL A 78 6.50 9.57 -9.72
C VAL A 78 6.98 8.29 -10.41
N ARG A 79 6.07 7.53 -10.97
CA ARG A 79 6.35 6.31 -11.74
C ARG A 79 5.72 6.38 -13.13
N GLU A 80 6.48 5.97 -14.11
CA GLU A 80 5.93 5.60 -15.41
C GLU A 80 5.32 4.20 -15.31
N LEU A 81 4.13 4.05 -15.85
CA LEU A 81 3.42 2.79 -15.83
C LEU A 81 3.43 2.16 -17.20
N SER A 82 3.84 0.92 -17.26
CA SER A 82 3.66 0.13 -18.47
C SER A 82 2.18 -0.31 -18.55
N PRO A 83 1.51 -0.08 -19.69
CA PRO A 83 0.16 -0.56 -19.87
C PRO A 83 0.13 -2.09 -19.87
N TYR A 84 -0.91 -2.66 -19.25
CA TYR A 84 -1.11 -4.10 -19.32
C TYR A 84 -1.51 -4.50 -20.75
N THR A 85 -0.69 -5.34 -21.37
CA THR A 85 -0.89 -5.81 -22.76
C THR A 85 -1.45 -7.24 -22.85
N GLY A 86 -1.63 -7.93 -21.72
CA GLY A 86 -2.16 -9.28 -21.66
C GLY A 86 -3.67 -9.35 -21.94
N LYS A 87 -4.13 -10.52 -22.40
CA LYS A 87 -5.56 -10.81 -22.51
C LYS A 87 -6.12 -11.13 -21.13
N LYS A 88 -7.23 -10.49 -20.77
CA LYS A 88 -7.96 -10.84 -19.55
C LYS A 88 -8.81 -12.08 -19.82
N PRO A 89 -8.85 -13.07 -18.89
CA PRO A 89 -9.81 -14.16 -18.99
C PRO A 89 -11.24 -13.61 -18.89
N ASN A 90 -12.16 -14.21 -19.60
CA ASN A 90 -13.57 -13.84 -19.59
C ASN A 90 -14.40 -15.05 -19.14
N HIS A 91 -14.40 -15.31 -17.85
CA HIS A 91 -15.23 -16.37 -17.24
C HIS A 91 -16.64 -15.82 -16.95
N SER A 92 -17.66 -16.59 -17.29
CA SER A 92 -19.02 -16.29 -16.84
C SER A 92 -19.16 -16.53 -15.34
N TRP A 93 -20.05 -15.78 -14.68
CA TRP A 93 -20.28 -15.95 -13.23
C TRP A 93 -20.58 -17.39 -12.83
N GLY A 94 -21.37 -18.12 -13.60
CA GLY A 94 -21.68 -19.52 -13.32
C GLY A 94 -20.50 -20.50 -13.44
N LYS A 95 -19.36 -20.05 -13.97
CA LYS A 95 -18.11 -20.82 -14.06
C LYS A 95 -16.99 -20.24 -13.20
N THR A 96 -17.28 -19.20 -12.44
CA THR A 96 -16.28 -18.54 -11.59
C THR A 96 -16.15 -19.28 -10.28
N VAL A 97 -14.92 -19.69 -9.96
CA VAL A 97 -14.52 -20.28 -8.69
C VAL A 97 -13.49 -19.34 -8.07
N ILE A 98 -13.86 -18.71 -6.97
CA ILE A 98 -13.02 -17.75 -6.25
C ILE A 98 -12.24 -18.49 -5.16
N TYR A 99 -10.95 -18.24 -5.10
CA TYR A 99 -10.06 -18.68 -4.02
C TYR A 99 -9.48 -17.46 -3.32
N GLU A 100 -9.91 -17.23 -2.08
CA GLU A 100 -9.39 -16.14 -1.25
C GLU A 100 -8.13 -16.61 -0.52
N CYS A 101 -7.07 -15.80 -0.54
CA CYS A 101 -5.85 -16.10 0.20
C CYS A 101 -5.03 -14.85 0.56
N HIS A 102 -4.15 -15.03 1.52
CA HIS A 102 -3.15 -14.04 1.92
C HIS A 102 -1.85 -14.28 1.14
N VAL A 103 -1.18 -13.21 0.66
CA VAL A 103 0.06 -13.34 -0.14
C VAL A 103 1.11 -14.18 0.56
N VAL A 104 1.39 -13.89 1.85
CA VAL A 104 2.36 -14.67 2.64
C VAL A 104 1.81 -16.06 2.93
N GLY A 105 0.57 -16.14 3.43
CA GLY A 105 -0.03 -17.41 3.88
C GLY A 105 -0.10 -18.46 2.78
N ALA A 106 -0.36 -18.04 1.53
CA ALA A 106 -0.52 -18.97 0.40
C ALA A 106 0.78 -19.70 0.02
N THR A 107 1.94 -19.07 0.17
CA THR A 107 3.18 -19.61 -0.40
C THR A 107 4.35 -19.75 0.57
N CYS A 108 4.28 -19.21 1.78
CA CYS A 108 5.43 -19.16 2.72
C CYS A 108 5.96 -20.54 3.15
N ARG A 109 5.16 -21.61 2.99
CA ARG A 109 5.55 -23.00 3.30
C ARG A 109 5.48 -23.91 2.09
N HIS A 110 5.32 -23.36 0.89
CA HIS A 110 5.18 -24.18 -0.32
C HIS A 110 6.52 -24.86 -0.65
N PRO A 111 6.57 -26.21 -0.75
CA PRO A 111 7.84 -26.94 -0.86
C PRO A 111 8.59 -26.70 -2.16
N GLU A 112 7.87 -26.42 -3.26
CA GLU A 112 8.46 -26.25 -4.59
C GLU A 112 8.77 -24.78 -4.95
N ILE A 113 8.33 -23.83 -4.12
CA ILE A 113 8.61 -22.41 -4.37
C ILE A 113 9.93 -22.05 -3.69
N PRO A 114 10.89 -21.45 -4.44
CA PRO A 114 12.13 -20.97 -3.86
C PRO A 114 11.90 -20.05 -2.66
N LYS A 115 12.69 -20.18 -1.60
CA LYS A 115 12.52 -19.40 -0.37
C LYS A 115 12.54 -17.90 -0.59
N SER A 116 13.29 -17.40 -1.57
CA SER A 116 13.32 -15.99 -1.95
C SER A 116 12.00 -15.45 -2.53
N LEU A 117 11.13 -16.35 -3.02
CA LEU A 117 9.83 -16.02 -3.61
C LEU A 117 8.67 -16.35 -2.66
N GLN A 118 8.92 -17.17 -1.62
CA GLN A 118 7.88 -17.53 -0.65
C GLN A 118 7.35 -16.29 0.07
N GLY A 119 6.02 -16.18 0.19
CA GLY A 119 5.36 -15.05 0.81
C GLY A 119 5.41 -13.74 0.00
N LYS A 120 5.78 -13.80 -1.27
CA LYS A 120 5.91 -12.66 -2.17
C LYS A 120 4.94 -12.77 -3.36
N PHE A 121 4.71 -11.66 -4.07
CA PHE A 121 3.88 -11.67 -5.29
C PHE A 121 4.41 -12.66 -6.33
N LEU A 122 5.73 -12.73 -6.50
CA LEU A 122 6.32 -13.69 -7.44
C LEU A 122 6.13 -15.15 -7.01
N GLY A 123 5.92 -15.41 -5.73
CA GLY A 123 5.52 -16.75 -5.25
C GLY A 123 4.14 -17.13 -5.72
N LEU A 124 3.18 -16.20 -5.75
CA LEU A 124 1.83 -16.45 -6.27
C LEU A 124 1.82 -16.70 -7.78
N SER A 125 2.79 -16.19 -8.53
CA SER A 125 2.95 -16.43 -9.97
C SER A 125 3.81 -17.63 -10.30
N HIS A 126 4.32 -18.35 -9.29
CA HIS A 126 5.13 -19.55 -9.50
C HIS A 126 4.31 -20.67 -10.15
N PRO A 127 4.86 -21.37 -11.16
CA PRO A 127 4.13 -22.41 -11.91
C PRO A 127 3.45 -23.46 -11.02
N SER A 128 4.10 -23.95 -9.97
CA SER A 128 3.53 -24.99 -9.09
C SER A 128 2.31 -24.47 -8.31
N PHE A 129 2.27 -23.22 -7.89
CA PHE A 129 1.08 -22.63 -7.25
C PHE A 129 -0.05 -22.44 -8.25
N ILE A 130 0.24 -21.94 -9.44
CA ILE A 130 -0.75 -21.77 -10.51
C ILE A 130 -1.34 -23.12 -10.92
N GLU A 131 -0.52 -24.16 -11.06
CA GLU A 131 -0.98 -25.51 -11.42
C GLU A 131 -1.88 -26.11 -10.32
N HIS A 132 -1.54 -25.91 -9.06
CA HIS A 132 -2.41 -26.30 -7.95
C HIS A 132 -3.79 -25.64 -8.06
N LEU A 133 -3.84 -24.31 -8.27
CA LEU A 133 -5.10 -23.60 -8.44
C LEU A 133 -5.92 -24.10 -9.62
N ARG A 134 -5.27 -24.42 -10.75
CA ARG A 134 -5.91 -25.01 -11.93
C ARG A 134 -6.48 -26.38 -11.64
N THR A 135 -5.73 -27.24 -10.95
CA THR A 135 -6.15 -28.60 -10.61
C THR A 135 -7.41 -28.62 -9.76
N ILE A 136 -7.57 -27.65 -8.85
CA ILE A 136 -8.79 -27.53 -8.03
C ILE A 136 -9.88 -26.66 -8.69
N GLY A 137 -9.67 -26.22 -9.94
CA GLY A 137 -10.67 -25.51 -10.74
C GLY A 137 -10.85 -24.03 -10.43
N VAL A 138 -9.90 -23.40 -9.74
CA VAL A 138 -9.93 -21.97 -9.43
C VAL A 138 -9.77 -21.14 -10.70
N THR A 139 -10.62 -20.14 -10.87
CA THR A 139 -10.61 -19.21 -12.00
C THR A 139 -10.35 -17.76 -11.59
N CYS A 140 -10.50 -17.45 -10.31
CA CYS A 140 -10.28 -16.12 -9.75
C CYS A 140 -9.53 -16.23 -8.42
N LEU A 141 -8.42 -15.54 -8.31
CA LEU A 141 -7.69 -15.41 -7.05
C LEU A 141 -8.08 -14.07 -6.40
N GLU A 142 -8.67 -14.14 -5.21
CA GLU A 142 -8.98 -12.98 -4.39
C GLU A 142 -7.90 -12.83 -3.31
N LEU A 143 -7.19 -11.71 -3.32
CA LEU A 143 -6.11 -11.50 -2.36
C LEU A 143 -6.58 -10.62 -1.20
N LEU A 144 -6.28 -11.05 0.02
CA LEU A 144 -6.30 -10.16 1.19
C LEU A 144 -5.42 -8.93 0.90
N PRO A 145 -5.51 -7.84 1.69
CA PRO A 145 -4.91 -6.56 1.32
C PRO A 145 -3.48 -6.66 0.79
N ILE A 146 -3.29 -6.16 -0.44
CA ILE A 146 -2.00 -6.20 -1.16
C ILE A 146 -1.36 -4.82 -1.31
N HIS A 147 -2.11 -3.78 -0.99
CA HIS A 147 -1.66 -2.39 -1.07
C HIS A 147 -0.93 -1.99 0.22
N ALA A 148 -0.22 -0.86 0.16
CA ALA A 148 0.60 -0.38 1.27
C ALA A 148 -0.24 -0.17 2.54
N PHE A 149 0.17 -0.82 3.61
CA PHE A 149 -0.40 -0.71 4.95
C PHE A 149 0.70 -0.52 5.99
N ILE A 150 0.34 -0.11 7.18
CA ILE A 150 1.25 0.06 8.32
C ILE A 150 0.82 -0.83 9.48
N SER A 151 1.79 -1.20 10.30
CA SER A 151 1.51 -1.82 11.58
C SER A 151 1.06 -0.76 12.58
N GLU A 152 0.09 -1.07 13.40
CA GLU A 152 -0.39 -0.20 14.47
C GLU A 152 0.72 0.06 15.50
N GLN A 153 0.69 1.23 16.11
CA GLN A 153 1.72 1.66 17.06
C GLN A 153 1.89 0.67 18.23
N PHE A 154 0.77 0.11 18.73
CA PHE A 154 0.81 -0.86 19.83
C PHE A 154 1.41 -2.22 19.42
N LEU A 155 1.33 -2.59 18.14
CA LEU A 155 1.99 -3.79 17.61
C LEU A 155 3.49 -3.56 17.48
N THR A 156 3.89 -2.44 16.87
CA THR A 156 5.32 -2.12 16.71
C THR A 156 6.04 -1.97 18.05
N ALA A 157 5.38 -1.40 19.06
CA ALA A 157 5.92 -1.33 20.43
C ALA A 157 6.17 -2.70 21.07
N LYS A 158 5.53 -3.76 20.58
CA LYS A 158 5.72 -5.16 21.01
C LYS A 158 6.61 -5.97 20.06
N GLY A 159 7.21 -5.35 19.06
CA GLY A 159 7.97 -6.04 18.01
C GLY A 159 7.12 -6.91 17.09
N LEU A 160 5.81 -6.65 17.01
CA LEU A 160 4.85 -7.34 16.16
C LEU A 160 4.52 -6.51 14.92
N GLN A 161 3.99 -7.17 13.90
CA GLN A 161 3.55 -6.56 12.65
C GLN A 161 2.08 -6.85 12.40
N ASN A 162 1.42 -5.95 11.66
CA ASN A 162 0.09 -6.19 11.12
C ASN A 162 0.18 -7.25 10.00
N TYR A 163 -0.40 -8.41 10.25
CA TYR A 163 -0.39 -9.51 9.28
C TYR A 163 -1.46 -9.33 8.19
N TRP A 164 -2.65 -8.87 8.59
CA TRP A 164 -3.82 -8.85 7.69
C TRP A 164 -3.81 -7.70 6.68
N GLY A 165 -3.12 -6.59 6.98
CA GLY A 165 -2.98 -5.46 6.08
C GLY A 165 -4.16 -4.50 6.02
N TYR A 166 -5.11 -4.54 6.96
CA TYR A 166 -6.29 -3.68 6.96
C TYR A 166 -6.07 -2.28 7.52
N ASN A 167 -4.85 -1.92 7.93
CA ASN A 167 -4.47 -0.55 8.28
C ASN A 167 -3.82 0.17 7.09
N THR A 168 -4.62 0.47 6.10
CA THR A 168 -4.21 0.96 4.78
C THR A 168 -3.54 2.33 4.85
N LEU A 169 -2.36 2.45 4.27
CA LEU A 169 -1.67 3.71 4.06
C LEU A 169 -2.00 4.33 2.69
N ASN A 170 -2.10 3.48 1.65
CA ASN A 170 -2.47 3.89 0.29
C ASN A 170 -3.02 2.70 -0.49
N PHE A 171 -4.06 2.92 -1.32
CA PHE A 171 -4.76 1.86 -2.04
C PHE A 171 -4.13 1.48 -3.39
N PHE A 172 -3.21 2.28 -3.94
CA PHE A 172 -2.65 2.07 -5.28
C PHE A 172 -1.16 1.73 -5.28
N THR A 173 -0.50 1.86 -4.14
CA THR A 173 0.89 1.43 -3.95
C THR A 173 0.91 0.00 -3.43
N PRO A 174 1.65 -0.94 -4.03
CA PRO A 174 1.77 -2.29 -3.49
C PRO A 174 2.53 -2.31 -2.17
N HIS A 175 2.22 -3.28 -1.31
CA HIS A 175 2.93 -3.46 -0.05
C HIS A 175 4.35 -3.96 -0.30
N LYS A 176 5.35 -3.21 0.17
CA LYS A 176 6.76 -3.45 -0.14
C LYS A 176 7.26 -4.83 0.29
N GLU A 177 6.81 -5.31 1.44
CA GLU A 177 7.24 -6.60 1.94
C GLU A 177 6.79 -7.78 1.06
N TYR A 178 5.83 -7.57 0.15
CA TYR A 178 5.40 -8.59 -0.83
C TYR A 178 6.20 -8.54 -2.13
N LEU A 179 7.07 -7.56 -2.30
CA LEU A 179 7.98 -7.45 -3.45
C LEU A 179 9.26 -8.29 -3.21
N VAL A 180 9.88 -8.75 -4.29
CA VAL A 180 11.20 -9.44 -4.23
C VAL A 180 12.33 -8.43 -4.26
N ASN A 181 12.17 -7.38 -5.05
CA ASN A 181 13.08 -6.24 -5.15
C ASN A 181 12.29 -4.95 -4.94
N ASP A 182 12.96 -3.85 -4.61
CA ASP A 182 12.34 -2.53 -4.49
C ASP A 182 11.84 -1.96 -5.85
N ASP A 183 12.01 -2.70 -6.92
CA ASP A 183 11.56 -2.33 -8.26
C ASP A 183 10.12 -2.79 -8.49
N ILE A 184 9.23 -1.79 -8.60
CA ILE A 184 7.83 -1.96 -9.02
C ILE A 184 7.75 -1.79 -10.54
#